data_9a9e9dad61fdcf994ca70c7b687e3933
#
_entry.id   9a9e9dad61fdcf994ca70c7b687e3933
#
_cell.length_a   1.000
_cell.length_b   1.000
_cell.length_c   1.000
_cell.angle_alpha   90.00
_cell.angle_beta   90.00
_cell.angle_gamma   90.00
#
_symmetry.space_group_name_H-M   'P 1'
#
loop_
_entity.id
_entity.type
_entity.pdbx_description
1 polymer ?
#
loop_
_entity_poly.entity_id
_entity_poly.type
_entity_poly.pdbx_seq_one_letter_code
_entity_poly.pdbx_strand_id
1 'polypeptide(L)'
;MFRLKVLIILILSVSFCFSQQAVTSYSILNNNCISRNSSLGGYPIGVFDSEDASIAIFLPSNLLSNHENQLVINYNNHFADSDFGMVNYNFKVKETGVFSASLFYNNYGDFEYYTPSGNSLGNSFTASDWIFQLGHSKKLNDNIQIGVNLKFLGSVFEQYKSFAIGSDISITYFEEEKQLGGYLLLSNIGTSIKSYQESNAKNKLPFNSVLGLNTKLKHAPIRFHLSYHHMNRWSFSSNTQTTNQSAIQINQLFSNFFNHIIIGTEFLFSKNFNIRFGYDFLSRNNLQPESRPGTTGISWGVGFKVKNLKINYSNSKYHFAGTSNNITIIKQLKSFSNK
;
A
#
# COMPACT_ATOMS: atom_id res chain seq x y z
N MET A 1 -14.96 -30.47 -2.30
CA MET A 1 -16.05 -29.80 -1.55
C MET A 1 -15.69 -29.46 -0.10
N PHE A 2 -15.11 -30.36 0.69
CA PHE A 2 -14.74 -30.09 2.10
C PHE A 2 -13.75 -28.94 2.26
N ARG A 3 -12.69 -28.88 1.45
CA ARG A 3 -11.67 -27.81 1.48
C ARG A 3 -12.22 -26.41 1.15
N LEU A 4 -13.23 -26.34 0.27
CA LEU A 4 -13.88 -25.06 -0.07
C LEU A 4 -14.78 -24.55 1.08
N LYS A 5 -15.46 -25.48 1.77
CA LYS A 5 -16.29 -25.14 2.96
C LYS A 5 -15.44 -24.62 4.11
N VAL A 6 -14.26 -25.21 4.36
CA VAL A 6 -13.32 -24.76 5.40
C VAL A 6 -12.78 -23.37 5.06
N LEU A 7 -12.47 -23.09 3.78
CA LEU A 7 -12.00 -21.77 3.36
C LEU A 7 -13.09 -20.69 3.55
N ILE A 8 -14.35 -21.01 3.24
CA ILE A 8 -15.50 -20.10 3.44
C ILE A 8 -15.74 -19.83 4.93
N ILE A 9 -15.62 -20.84 5.79
CA ILE A 9 -15.76 -20.68 7.25
C ILE A 9 -14.60 -19.84 7.82
N LEU A 10 -13.38 -20.00 7.32
CA LEU A 10 -12.22 -19.19 7.72
C LEU A 10 -12.39 -17.72 7.31
N ILE A 11 -12.94 -17.45 6.13
CA ILE A 11 -13.25 -16.10 5.64
C ILE A 11 -14.36 -15.46 6.47
N LEU A 12 -15.40 -16.21 6.84
CA LEU A 12 -16.50 -15.72 7.68
C LEU A 12 -16.09 -15.46 9.12
N SER A 13 -15.11 -16.19 9.68
CA SER A 13 -14.66 -15.99 11.06
C SER A 13 -13.81 -14.71 11.24
N VAL A 14 -13.24 -14.16 10.19
CA VAL A 14 -12.47 -12.89 10.21
C VAL A 14 -13.41 -11.68 10.39
N SER A 15 -14.71 -11.82 10.12
CA SER A 15 -15.68 -10.71 10.13
C SER A 15 -16.06 -10.21 11.55
N PHE A 16 -15.61 -10.84 12.63
CA PHE A 16 -16.02 -10.49 14.00
C PHE A 16 -15.03 -9.61 14.78
N CYS A 17 -13.97 -9.12 14.18
CA CYS A 17 -13.12 -8.15 14.84
C CYS A 17 -13.67 -6.73 14.68
N PHE A 18 -14.66 -6.35 15.46
CA PHE A 18 -15.06 -4.95 15.63
C PHE A 18 -13.93 -4.19 16.34
N SER A 19 -13.06 -3.57 15.56
CA SER A 19 -12.09 -2.64 16.09
C SER A 19 -12.73 -1.25 16.15
N GLN A 20 -12.90 -0.73 17.37
CA GLN A 20 -13.18 0.68 17.56
C GLN A 20 -12.05 1.49 16.90
N GLN A 21 -12.39 2.60 16.27
CA GLN A 21 -11.46 3.49 15.58
C GLN A 21 -10.52 4.11 16.61
N ALA A 22 -9.41 3.44 16.89
CA ALA A 22 -8.33 4.03 17.65
C ALA A 22 -7.66 5.10 16.77
N VAL A 23 -7.31 6.23 17.35
CA VAL A 23 -6.44 7.22 16.70
C VAL A 23 -5.18 6.47 16.29
N THR A 24 -4.98 6.28 14.98
CA THR A 24 -3.84 5.53 14.46
C THR A 24 -2.66 6.49 14.37
N SER A 25 -1.61 6.18 15.10
CA SER A 25 -0.30 6.80 14.94
C SER A 25 0.41 6.17 13.73
N TYR A 26 1.43 6.83 13.19
CA TYR A 26 2.26 6.36 12.08
C TYR A 26 1.56 6.38 10.71
N SER A 27 1.25 7.58 10.23
CA SER A 27 0.62 7.80 8.92
C SER A 27 1.45 7.26 7.75
N ILE A 28 2.78 7.13 7.91
CA ILE A 28 3.67 6.53 6.92
C ILE A 28 3.25 5.10 6.52
N LEU A 29 2.59 4.34 7.42
CA LEU A 29 2.11 2.98 7.13
C LEU A 29 0.95 2.94 6.12
N ASN A 30 0.24 4.04 5.95
CA ASN A 30 -0.85 4.17 4.99
C ASN A 30 -0.35 4.65 3.62
N ASN A 31 0.93 5.00 3.52
CA ASN A 31 1.51 5.56 2.31
C ASN A 31 2.10 4.46 1.41
N ASN A 32 1.31 3.96 0.45
CA ASN A 32 1.73 2.97 -0.54
C ASN A 32 2.35 3.64 -1.78
N CYS A 33 3.43 4.39 -1.59
CA CYS A 33 3.96 5.33 -2.58
C CYS A 33 4.80 4.72 -3.70
N ILE A 34 4.77 3.43 -3.95
CA ILE A 34 5.45 2.87 -5.13
C ILE A 34 4.64 3.23 -6.37
N SER A 35 5.31 3.77 -7.40
CA SER A 35 4.66 4.30 -8.60
C SER A 35 3.69 3.31 -9.24
N ARG A 36 3.98 2.00 -9.21
CA ARG A 36 3.09 1.00 -9.78
C ARG A 36 1.80 0.87 -8.99
N ASN A 37 1.88 0.77 -7.65
CA ASN A 37 0.70 0.71 -6.79
C ASN A 37 -0.11 2.01 -6.88
N SER A 38 0.57 3.15 -6.79
CA SER A 38 -0.07 4.47 -6.88
C SER A 38 -0.83 4.67 -8.18
N SER A 39 -0.26 4.23 -9.32
CA SER A 39 -0.92 4.33 -10.63
C SER A 39 -2.14 3.43 -10.79
N LEU A 40 -2.33 2.45 -9.92
CA LEU A 40 -3.41 1.47 -9.93
C LEU A 40 -4.38 1.63 -8.75
N GLY A 41 -4.42 2.83 -8.15
CA GLY A 41 -5.35 3.18 -7.07
C GLY A 41 -4.75 3.18 -5.68
N GLY A 42 -3.41 3.01 -5.53
CA GLY A 42 -2.70 3.20 -4.27
C GLY A 42 -2.62 1.99 -3.35
N TYR A 43 -3.13 0.82 -3.74
CA TYR A 43 -3.05 -0.40 -2.95
C TYR A 43 -2.09 -1.44 -3.56
N PRO A 44 -1.53 -2.35 -2.74
CA PRO A 44 -0.69 -3.44 -3.24
C PRO A 44 -1.41 -4.26 -4.30
N ILE A 45 -0.66 -4.70 -5.29
CA ILE A 45 -1.15 -5.56 -6.36
C ILE A 45 -0.32 -6.85 -6.40
N GLY A 46 -0.98 -7.98 -6.66
CA GLY A 46 -0.30 -9.26 -6.83
C GLY A 46 -0.10 -9.57 -8.32
N VAL A 47 1.15 -9.70 -8.77
CA VAL A 47 1.48 -10.04 -10.16
C VAL A 47 2.66 -10.99 -10.18
N PHE A 48 2.46 -12.22 -10.63
CA PHE A 48 3.48 -13.26 -10.63
C PHE A 48 4.47 -13.22 -11.80
N ASP A 49 4.07 -12.70 -12.93
CA ASP A 49 4.91 -12.61 -14.13
C ASP A 49 5.78 -11.34 -14.15
N SER A 50 5.91 -10.69 -13.00
CA SER A 50 6.61 -9.41 -12.91
C SER A 50 8.08 -9.60 -12.53
N GLU A 51 8.95 -8.96 -13.28
CA GLU A 51 10.34 -8.74 -12.90
C GLU A 51 10.48 -7.50 -12.00
N ASP A 52 9.39 -6.98 -11.49
CA ASP A 52 9.30 -5.72 -10.72
C ASP A 52 9.23 -6.04 -9.24
N ALA A 53 10.38 -6.01 -8.59
CA ALA A 53 10.51 -6.30 -7.16
C ALA A 53 9.80 -5.27 -6.27
N SER A 54 9.45 -4.10 -6.79
CA SER A 54 8.80 -3.06 -5.98
C SER A 54 7.45 -3.51 -5.42
N ILE A 55 6.75 -4.40 -6.13
CA ILE A 55 5.46 -4.96 -5.69
C ILE A 55 5.60 -5.74 -4.38
N ALA A 56 6.70 -6.50 -4.24
CA ALA A 56 6.94 -7.36 -3.09
C ALA A 56 7.12 -6.59 -1.77
N ILE A 57 7.46 -5.32 -1.84
CA ILE A 57 7.70 -4.48 -0.66
C ILE A 57 6.45 -4.36 0.20
N PHE A 58 5.27 -4.23 -0.43
CA PHE A 58 3.98 -4.14 0.25
C PHE A 58 3.16 -5.44 0.20
N LEU A 59 3.54 -6.39 -0.64
CA LEU A 59 2.92 -7.71 -0.75
C LEU A 59 4.02 -8.79 -0.68
N PRO A 60 4.48 -9.16 0.52
CA PRO A 60 5.66 -10.02 0.68
C PRO A 60 5.56 -11.38 -0.01
N SER A 61 4.36 -11.95 -0.15
CA SER A 61 4.15 -13.17 -0.94
C SER A 61 4.45 -13.02 -2.44
N ASN A 62 4.68 -11.79 -2.92
CA ASN A 62 5.07 -11.52 -4.30
C ASN A 62 6.59 -11.38 -4.49
N LEU A 63 7.38 -11.67 -3.46
CA LEU A 63 8.84 -11.69 -3.55
C LEU A 63 9.28 -12.99 -4.25
N LEU A 64 9.66 -12.87 -5.52
CA LEU A 64 10.00 -13.98 -6.40
C LEU A 64 11.51 -14.22 -6.47
N SER A 65 11.92 -15.40 -6.92
CA SER A 65 13.34 -15.76 -7.07
C SER A 65 14.08 -14.87 -8.08
N ASN A 66 13.40 -14.38 -9.11
CA ASN A 66 13.95 -13.46 -10.11
C ASN A 66 14.12 -12.02 -9.61
N HIS A 67 13.68 -11.71 -8.39
CA HIS A 67 13.90 -10.43 -7.73
C HIS A 67 15.26 -10.33 -7.02
N GLU A 68 16.05 -11.42 -7.01
CA GLU A 68 17.40 -11.43 -6.46
C GLU A 68 18.27 -10.33 -7.09
N ASN A 69 19.07 -9.65 -6.27
CA ASN A 69 19.98 -8.54 -6.66
C ASN A 69 19.27 -7.35 -7.33
N GLN A 70 18.00 -7.12 -7.03
CA GLN A 70 17.32 -5.89 -7.43
C GLN A 70 17.42 -4.81 -6.36
N LEU A 71 17.83 -3.64 -6.79
CA LEU A 71 17.77 -2.40 -6.02
C LEU A 71 16.57 -1.60 -6.49
N VAL A 72 15.73 -1.19 -5.55
CA VAL A 72 14.56 -0.34 -5.80
C VAL A 72 14.76 0.96 -5.05
N ILE A 73 14.62 2.08 -5.73
CA ILE A 73 14.64 3.43 -5.14
C ILE A 73 13.32 4.09 -5.51
N ASN A 74 12.65 4.66 -4.54
CA ASN A 74 11.42 5.40 -4.75
C ASN A 74 11.48 6.77 -4.11
N TYR A 75 10.96 7.77 -4.81
CA TYR A 75 10.73 9.11 -4.31
C TYR A 75 9.31 9.53 -4.63
N ASN A 76 8.64 10.07 -3.65
CA ASN A 76 7.29 10.63 -3.77
C ASN A 76 7.27 12.05 -3.23
N ASN A 77 7.04 13.00 -4.10
CA ASN A 77 6.66 14.34 -3.71
C ASN A 77 5.14 14.36 -3.49
N HIS A 78 4.77 14.54 -2.24
CA HIS A 78 3.39 14.57 -1.79
C HIS A 78 2.91 16.02 -1.65
N PHE A 79 1.64 16.23 -1.34
CA PHE A 79 1.12 17.56 -1.06
C PHE A 79 1.59 18.06 0.32
N ALA A 80 1.46 19.36 0.58
CA ALA A 80 1.80 20.04 1.85
C ALA A 80 3.27 19.84 2.27
N ASP A 81 4.19 20.02 1.32
CA ASP A 81 5.65 19.95 1.53
C ASP A 81 6.14 18.63 2.18
N SER A 82 5.34 17.57 2.06
CA SER A 82 5.70 16.25 2.56
C SER A 82 6.40 15.45 1.48
N ASP A 83 7.59 14.94 1.81
CA ASP A 83 8.42 14.12 0.94
C ASP A 83 8.63 12.74 1.52
N PHE A 84 8.46 11.73 0.67
CA PHE A 84 8.65 10.34 1.05
C PHE A 84 9.71 9.69 0.16
N GLY A 85 10.69 9.05 0.80
CA GLY A 85 11.73 8.29 0.15
C GLY A 85 11.76 6.83 0.60
N MET A 86 12.16 5.92 -0.29
CA MET A 86 12.36 4.53 0.06
C MET A 86 13.49 3.93 -0.76
N VAL A 87 14.30 3.10 -0.10
CA VAL A 87 15.31 2.23 -0.74
C VAL A 87 15.05 0.80 -0.31
N ASN A 88 15.09 -0.12 -1.26
CA ASN A 88 14.97 -1.55 -1.02
C ASN A 88 16.07 -2.30 -1.78
N TYR A 89 16.59 -3.34 -1.16
CA TYR A 89 17.49 -4.29 -1.81
C TYR A 89 17.04 -5.72 -1.52
N ASN A 90 16.99 -6.51 -2.58
CA ASN A 90 16.67 -7.93 -2.51
C ASN A 90 17.94 -8.76 -2.67
N PHE A 91 18.15 -9.71 -1.76
CA PHE A 91 19.31 -10.57 -1.73
C PHE A 91 18.91 -12.02 -1.46
N LYS A 92 19.71 -12.93 -1.97
CA LYS A 92 19.50 -14.37 -1.76
C LYS A 92 20.33 -14.87 -0.58
N VAL A 93 19.73 -15.69 0.26
CA VAL A 93 20.40 -16.39 1.35
C VAL A 93 20.38 -17.88 1.05
N LYS A 94 21.48 -18.37 0.46
CA LYS A 94 21.70 -19.78 0.10
C LYS A 94 20.40 -20.49 -0.35
N GLU A 95 20.04 -21.56 0.32
CA GLU A 95 18.85 -22.36 0.00
C GLU A 95 17.55 -21.81 0.63
N THR A 96 17.63 -20.82 1.54
CA THR A 96 16.47 -20.27 2.23
C THR A 96 15.58 -19.43 1.30
N GLY A 97 16.16 -18.84 0.24
CA GLY A 97 15.43 -18.07 -0.75
C GLY A 97 15.80 -16.59 -0.78
N VAL A 98 14.93 -15.77 -1.34
CA VAL A 98 15.12 -14.32 -1.48
C VAL A 98 14.57 -13.59 -0.27
N PHE A 99 15.35 -12.64 0.23
CA PHE A 99 15.00 -11.71 1.27
C PHE A 99 14.97 -10.28 0.71
N SER A 100 14.21 -9.44 1.35
CA SER A 100 14.05 -8.03 1.01
C SER A 100 14.37 -7.19 2.24
N ALA A 101 15.25 -6.21 2.10
CA ALA A 101 15.52 -5.22 3.15
C ALA A 101 15.16 -3.83 2.62
N SER A 102 14.30 -3.11 3.34
CA SER A 102 13.80 -1.80 2.94
C SER A 102 14.00 -0.77 4.06
N LEU A 103 14.31 0.45 3.66
CA LEU A 103 14.30 1.62 4.53
C LEU A 103 13.36 2.66 3.92
N PHE A 104 12.41 3.12 4.69
CA PHE A 104 11.48 4.18 4.33
C PHE A 104 11.75 5.40 5.21
N TYR A 105 11.58 6.57 4.64
CA TYR A 105 11.67 7.83 5.35
C TYR A 105 10.61 8.78 4.83
N ASN A 106 9.88 9.42 5.72
CA ASN A 106 8.93 10.46 5.41
C ASN A 106 9.27 11.72 6.19
N ASN A 107 9.44 12.83 5.48
CA ASN A 107 9.56 14.16 6.04
C ASN A 107 8.22 14.87 5.83
N TYR A 108 7.64 15.40 6.89
CA TYR A 108 6.36 16.11 6.84
C TYR A 108 6.51 17.62 6.63
N GLY A 109 7.75 18.10 6.38
CA GLY A 109 8.05 19.53 6.25
C GLY A 109 8.27 20.22 7.59
N ASP A 110 8.30 21.55 7.54
CA ASP A 110 8.50 22.42 8.67
C ASP A 110 7.18 22.99 9.17
N PHE A 111 6.98 22.97 10.48
CA PHE A 111 5.79 23.50 11.16
C PHE A 111 6.18 24.70 12.00
N GLU A 112 5.55 25.85 11.75
CA GLU A 112 5.76 27.06 12.56
C GLU A 112 5.02 26.98 13.89
N TYR A 113 5.64 27.54 14.93
CA TYR A 113 4.95 27.75 16.20
C TYR A 113 4.11 29.01 16.16
N TYR A 114 2.88 28.88 16.61
CA TYR A 114 1.94 29.99 16.74
C TYR A 114 1.51 30.20 18.18
N THR A 115 1.31 31.44 18.58
CA THR A 115 0.67 31.76 19.86
C THR A 115 -0.83 31.41 19.81
N PRO A 116 -1.54 31.27 20.96
CA PRO A 116 -2.98 31.05 20.97
C PRO A 116 -3.76 32.17 20.26
N SER A 117 -3.18 33.38 20.12
CA SER A 117 -3.72 34.50 19.35
C SER A 117 -3.43 34.45 17.85
N GLY A 118 -2.76 33.42 17.34
CA GLY A 118 -2.48 33.22 15.92
C GLY A 118 -1.25 33.94 15.38
N ASN A 119 -0.41 34.55 16.24
CA ASN A 119 0.85 35.16 15.79
C ASN A 119 1.96 34.17 15.70
N SER A 120 2.74 34.17 14.60
CA SER A 120 3.94 33.33 14.45
C SER A 120 5.00 33.72 15.49
N LEU A 121 5.62 32.73 16.10
CA LEU A 121 6.75 32.90 17.03
C LEU A 121 8.11 32.98 16.33
N GLY A 122 8.14 32.79 14.99
CA GLY A 122 9.38 32.87 14.21
C GLY A 122 10.28 31.62 14.36
N ASN A 123 9.85 30.62 15.12
CA ASN A 123 10.54 29.34 15.27
C ASN A 123 9.73 28.23 14.58
N SER A 124 10.41 27.21 14.07
CA SER A 124 9.79 26.03 13.46
C SER A 124 10.29 24.73 14.08
N PHE A 125 9.52 23.65 13.93
CA PHE A 125 9.92 22.28 14.26
C PHE A 125 9.65 21.37 13.06
N THR A 126 10.29 20.21 13.05
CA THR A 126 10.13 19.19 12.01
C THR A 126 9.42 17.95 12.55
N ALA A 127 8.77 17.22 11.64
CA ALA A 127 8.22 15.91 11.93
C ALA A 127 8.71 14.92 10.88
N SER A 128 9.06 13.71 11.30
CA SER A 128 9.52 12.65 10.42
C SER A 128 9.22 11.26 10.95
N ASP A 129 8.97 10.34 10.02
CA ASP A 129 8.81 8.91 10.29
C ASP A 129 9.85 8.11 9.51
N TRP A 130 10.26 6.97 10.06
CA TRP A 130 11.07 5.99 9.36
C TRP A 130 10.59 4.57 9.64
N ILE A 131 10.78 3.67 8.66
CA ILE A 131 10.52 2.25 8.80
C ILE A 131 11.73 1.47 8.28
N PHE A 132 12.26 0.57 9.10
CA PHE A 132 13.12 -0.51 8.64
C PHE A 132 12.27 -1.77 8.49
N GLN A 133 12.32 -2.40 7.31
CA GLN A 133 11.51 -3.57 6.99
C GLN A 133 12.37 -4.69 6.44
N LEU A 134 12.13 -5.92 6.93
CA LEU A 134 12.69 -7.15 6.38
C LEU A 134 11.56 -8.03 5.87
N GLY A 135 11.65 -8.43 4.60
CA GLY A 135 10.67 -9.28 3.93
C GLY A 135 11.25 -10.63 3.52
N HIS A 136 10.42 -11.64 3.57
CA HIS A 136 10.74 -12.98 3.07
C HIS A 136 9.49 -13.65 2.52
N SER A 137 9.68 -14.49 1.50
CA SER A 137 8.60 -15.33 0.96
C SER A 137 9.05 -16.76 0.77
N LYS A 138 8.06 -17.66 0.80
CA LYS A 138 8.25 -19.07 0.55
C LYS A 138 7.17 -19.61 -0.38
N LYS A 139 7.61 -20.27 -1.45
CA LYS A 139 6.73 -21.03 -2.36
C LYS A 139 6.27 -22.29 -1.64
N LEU A 140 4.96 -22.50 -1.49
CA LEU A 140 4.37 -23.71 -0.89
C LEU A 140 4.15 -24.79 -1.94
N ASN A 141 3.69 -24.37 -3.12
CA ASN A 141 3.54 -25.22 -4.30
C ASN A 141 3.60 -24.33 -5.55
N ASP A 142 3.35 -24.89 -6.75
CA ASP A 142 3.49 -24.14 -8.00
C ASP A 142 2.55 -22.93 -8.12
N ASN A 143 1.42 -22.96 -7.43
CA ASN A 143 0.40 -21.93 -7.50
C ASN A 143 0.33 -21.02 -6.26
N ILE A 144 0.90 -21.43 -5.12
CA ILE A 144 0.71 -20.74 -3.84
C ILE A 144 2.05 -20.30 -3.26
N GLN A 145 2.14 -19.04 -2.92
CA GLN A 145 3.26 -18.43 -2.24
C GLN A 145 2.79 -17.67 -1.00
N ILE A 146 3.51 -17.80 0.10
CA ILE A 146 3.29 -17.04 1.34
C ILE A 146 4.45 -16.08 1.56
N GLY A 147 4.20 -14.99 2.26
CA GLY A 147 5.23 -14.03 2.59
C GLY A 147 4.94 -13.28 3.88
N VAL A 148 6.01 -12.79 4.49
CA VAL A 148 5.98 -12.01 5.72
C VAL A 148 6.93 -10.83 5.62
N ASN A 149 6.50 -9.68 6.14
CA ASN A 149 7.35 -8.53 6.44
C ASN A 149 7.41 -8.33 7.95
N LEU A 150 8.59 -8.02 8.47
CA LEU A 150 8.79 -7.51 9.81
C LEU A 150 9.17 -6.03 9.72
N LYS A 151 8.53 -5.19 10.52
CA LYS A 151 8.67 -3.73 10.48
C LYS A 151 9.09 -3.18 11.84
N PHE A 152 10.08 -2.31 11.83
CA PHE A 152 10.52 -1.50 12.96
C PHE A 152 10.29 -0.04 12.58
N LEU A 153 9.49 0.65 13.38
CA LEU A 153 9.03 2.01 13.09
C LEU A 153 9.56 2.95 14.14
N GLY A 154 9.96 4.12 13.71
CA GLY A 154 10.24 5.26 14.57
C GLY A 154 9.59 6.50 14.02
N SER A 155 9.14 7.35 14.91
CA SER A 155 8.51 8.62 14.59
C SER A 155 9.00 9.69 15.55
N VAL A 156 9.31 10.85 15.00
CA VAL A 156 9.73 12.03 15.72
C VAL A 156 8.78 13.18 15.34
N PHE A 157 8.19 13.78 16.31
CA PHE A 157 7.34 14.95 16.16
C PHE A 157 7.78 15.98 17.17
N GLU A 158 8.48 17.03 16.72
CA GLU A 158 9.13 18.00 17.61
C GLU A 158 10.11 17.31 18.57
N GLN A 159 9.87 17.35 19.88
CA GLN A 159 10.63 16.67 20.92
C GLN A 159 10.10 15.27 21.25
N TYR A 160 8.93 14.92 20.77
CA TYR A 160 8.25 13.64 21.08
C TYR A 160 8.74 12.53 20.16
N LYS A 161 9.04 11.38 20.73
CA LYS A 161 9.52 10.20 19.98
C LYS A 161 8.63 9.00 20.27
N SER A 162 8.28 8.28 19.23
CA SER A 162 7.51 7.05 19.33
C SER A 162 8.19 5.93 18.56
N PHE A 163 8.06 4.68 19.07
CA PHE A 163 8.59 3.47 18.43
C PHE A 163 7.54 2.38 18.39
N ALA A 164 7.51 1.63 17.31
CA ALA A 164 6.58 0.52 17.14
C ALA A 164 7.23 -0.65 16.40
N ILE A 165 6.62 -1.82 16.56
CA ILE A 165 6.90 -3.02 15.77
C ILE A 165 5.61 -3.50 15.12
N GLY A 166 5.76 -4.02 13.91
CA GLY A 166 4.65 -4.56 13.14
C GLY A 166 5.08 -5.63 12.17
N SER A 167 4.10 -6.29 11.60
CA SER A 167 4.30 -7.29 10.55
C SER A 167 3.19 -7.23 9.51
N ASP A 168 3.51 -7.68 8.29
CA ASP A 168 2.53 -8.01 7.28
C ASP A 168 2.61 -9.49 6.97
N ILE A 169 1.48 -10.10 6.71
CA ILE A 169 1.39 -11.50 6.28
C ILE A 169 0.56 -11.52 5.00
N SER A 170 1.04 -12.23 4.00
CA SER A 170 0.30 -12.37 2.76
C SER A 170 0.39 -13.78 2.18
N ILE A 171 -0.63 -14.14 1.42
CA ILE A 171 -0.70 -15.33 0.60
C ILE A 171 -1.13 -14.93 -0.80
N THR A 172 -0.49 -15.48 -1.80
CA THR A 172 -0.84 -15.25 -3.20
C THR A 172 -1.07 -16.60 -3.88
N TYR A 173 -2.11 -16.67 -4.68
CA TYR A 173 -2.43 -17.77 -5.59
C TYR A 173 -2.31 -17.28 -7.01
N PHE A 174 -1.69 -18.06 -7.88
CA PHE A 174 -1.58 -17.77 -9.31
C PHE A 174 -1.76 -19.03 -10.14
N GLU A 175 -2.59 -18.94 -11.17
CA GLU A 175 -2.81 -19.98 -12.16
C GLU A 175 -2.32 -19.48 -13.53
N GLU A 176 -1.17 -20.00 -13.95
CA GLU A 176 -0.47 -19.53 -15.14
C GLU A 176 -1.26 -19.74 -16.42
N GLU A 177 -1.91 -20.91 -16.57
CA GLU A 177 -2.72 -21.24 -17.76
C GLU A 177 -3.88 -20.27 -17.97
N LYS A 178 -4.51 -19.82 -16.89
CA LYS A 178 -5.64 -18.87 -16.93
C LYS A 178 -5.19 -17.41 -16.85
N GLN A 179 -3.91 -17.17 -16.53
CA GLN A 179 -3.38 -15.84 -16.26
C GLN A 179 -4.21 -15.12 -15.17
N LEU A 180 -4.67 -15.89 -14.17
CA LEU A 180 -5.50 -15.43 -13.08
C LEU A 180 -4.70 -15.50 -11.78
N GLY A 181 -4.66 -14.39 -11.05
CA GLY A 181 -4.04 -14.30 -9.74
C GLY A 181 -5.00 -13.76 -8.68
N GLY A 182 -4.78 -14.17 -7.44
CA GLY A 182 -5.46 -13.64 -6.28
C GLY A 182 -4.52 -13.54 -5.09
N TYR A 183 -4.76 -12.61 -4.17
CA TYR A 183 -3.99 -12.49 -2.96
C TYR A 183 -4.83 -12.04 -1.78
N LEU A 184 -4.40 -12.43 -0.59
CA LEU A 184 -4.86 -11.90 0.68
C LEU A 184 -3.66 -11.29 1.41
N LEU A 185 -3.82 -10.06 1.86
CA LEU A 185 -2.83 -9.33 2.65
C LEU A 185 -3.46 -8.89 3.98
N LEU A 186 -2.79 -9.21 5.07
CA LEU A 186 -3.03 -8.66 6.40
C LEU A 186 -1.83 -7.78 6.73
N SER A 187 -2.03 -6.47 6.79
CA SER A 187 -0.94 -5.50 6.97
C SER A 187 -1.02 -4.77 8.31
N ASN A 188 0.14 -4.36 8.79
CA ASN A 188 0.31 -3.57 10.00
C ASN A 188 -0.22 -4.26 11.27
N ILE A 189 -0.01 -5.57 11.39
CA ILE A 189 -0.28 -6.32 12.62
C ILE A 189 0.81 -5.95 13.62
N GLY A 190 0.48 -5.19 14.67
CA GLY A 190 1.50 -4.75 15.61
C GLY A 190 1.02 -3.72 16.61
N THR A 191 1.97 -3.17 17.35
CA THR A 191 1.68 -2.21 18.43
C THR A 191 2.85 -1.27 18.67
N SER A 192 2.58 -0.09 19.27
CA SER A 192 3.62 0.79 19.77
C SER A 192 4.34 0.18 20.98
N ILE A 193 5.67 0.27 21.00
CA ILE A 193 6.52 -0.05 22.14
C ILE A 193 6.61 1.18 23.05
N LYS A 194 6.79 2.36 22.44
CA LYS A 194 6.84 3.65 23.09
C LYS A 194 5.90 4.61 22.37
N SER A 195 4.96 5.19 23.09
CA SER A 195 4.06 6.26 22.58
C SER A 195 4.69 7.64 22.78
N TYR A 196 4.22 8.65 22.05
CA TYR A 196 4.70 10.05 22.18
C TYR A 196 4.51 10.61 23.60
N GLN A 197 3.42 10.25 24.24
CA GLN A 197 3.13 10.61 25.62
C GLN A 197 3.15 9.35 26.48
N GLU A 198 3.55 9.50 27.74
CA GLU A 198 3.47 8.45 28.75
C GLU A 198 2.00 8.19 29.11
N SER A 199 1.28 7.54 28.23
CA SER A 199 -0.08 7.07 28.49
C SER A 199 -0.05 5.55 28.60
N ASN A 200 -0.87 4.99 29.49
CA ASN A 200 -1.05 3.55 29.62
C ASN A 200 -1.71 2.90 28.40
N ALA A 201 -2.21 3.70 27.45
CA ALA A 201 -2.82 3.23 26.22
C ALA A 201 -1.76 3.02 25.14
N LYS A 202 -1.49 1.76 24.79
CA LYS A 202 -0.66 1.43 23.62
C LYS A 202 -1.39 1.81 22.34
N ASN A 203 -0.76 2.62 21.51
CA ASN A 203 -1.29 2.96 20.19
C ASN A 203 -1.23 1.73 19.29
N LYS A 204 -2.37 1.38 18.70
CA LYS A 204 -2.45 0.31 17.70
C LYS A 204 -1.95 0.85 16.36
N LEU A 205 -1.29 -0.01 15.59
CA LEU A 205 -0.96 0.29 14.20
C LEU A 205 -2.25 0.28 13.33
N PRO A 206 -2.25 0.97 12.19
CA PRO A 206 -3.41 0.99 11.28
C PRO A 206 -3.55 -0.35 10.55
N PHE A 207 -4.06 -1.35 11.26
CA PHE A 207 -4.33 -2.67 10.69
C PHE A 207 -5.24 -2.57 9.48
N ASN A 208 -4.86 -3.25 8.41
CA ASN A 208 -5.66 -3.34 7.19
C ASN A 208 -5.63 -4.76 6.62
N SER A 209 -6.75 -5.18 6.05
CA SER A 209 -6.91 -6.44 5.34
C SER A 209 -7.38 -6.17 3.92
N VAL A 210 -6.69 -6.77 2.95
CA VAL A 210 -6.91 -6.54 1.51
C VAL A 210 -7.02 -7.88 0.81
N LEU A 211 -8.09 -8.04 0.05
CA LEU A 211 -8.26 -9.13 -0.91
C LEU A 211 -8.12 -8.54 -2.32
N GLY A 212 -7.30 -9.15 -3.16
CA GLY A 212 -7.14 -8.68 -4.53
C GLY A 212 -7.18 -9.80 -5.54
N LEU A 213 -7.63 -9.44 -6.73
CA LEU A 213 -7.68 -10.31 -7.91
C LEU A 213 -7.02 -9.58 -9.08
N ASN A 214 -6.34 -10.33 -9.93
CA ASN A 214 -5.84 -9.82 -11.19
C ASN A 214 -5.98 -10.86 -12.30
N THR A 215 -6.17 -10.39 -13.51
CA THR A 215 -6.21 -11.24 -14.69
C THR A 215 -5.62 -10.51 -15.89
N LYS A 216 -4.83 -11.23 -16.67
CA LYS A 216 -4.30 -10.75 -17.94
C LYS A 216 -5.04 -11.44 -19.08
N LEU A 217 -5.53 -10.65 -20.02
CA LEU A 217 -6.23 -11.19 -21.18
C LEU A 217 -5.26 -11.93 -22.09
N LYS A 218 -5.65 -13.13 -22.56
CA LYS A 218 -4.79 -13.99 -23.42
C LYS A 218 -4.54 -13.36 -24.80
N HIS A 219 -5.53 -12.65 -25.33
CA HIS A 219 -5.51 -12.10 -26.70
C HIS A 219 -5.44 -10.57 -26.76
N ALA A 220 -5.26 -9.91 -25.63
CA ALA A 220 -5.09 -8.47 -25.55
C ALA A 220 -3.99 -8.10 -24.55
N PRO A 221 -3.21 -7.05 -24.82
CA PRO A 221 -2.14 -6.63 -23.92
C PRO A 221 -2.69 -5.85 -22.72
N ILE A 222 -3.72 -6.38 -22.07
CA ILE A 222 -4.44 -5.71 -20.98
C ILE A 222 -4.47 -6.63 -19.76
N ARG A 223 -4.16 -6.05 -18.60
CA ARG A 223 -4.32 -6.68 -17.29
C ARG A 223 -5.26 -5.84 -16.44
N PHE A 224 -6.21 -6.50 -15.80
CA PHE A 224 -7.14 -5.90 -14.84
C PHE A 224 -6.75 -6.27 -13.43
N HIS A 225 -6.96 -5.32 -12.53
CA HIS A 225 -6.79 -5.47 -11.09
C HIS A 225 -8.08 -5.04 -10.39
N LEU A 226 -8.49 -5.81 -9.41
CA LEU A 226 -9.59 -5.51 -8.51
C LEU A 226 -9.09 -5.75 -7.09
N SER A 227 -9.22 -4.76 -6.21
CA SER A 227 -8.87 -4.90 -4.81
C SER A 227 -10.06 -4.50 -3.95
N TYR A 228 -10.30 -5.29 -2.91
CA TYR A 228 -11.24 -5.02 -1.83
C TYR A 228 -10.45 -4.80 -0.55
N HIS A 229 -10.41 -3.58 -0.04
CA HIS A 229 -9.57 -3.18 1.07
C HIS A 229 -10.37 -2.84 2.33
N HIS A 230 -9.69 -2.72 3.48
CA HIS A 230 -10.30 -2.42 4.78
C HIS A 230 -11.42 -3.40 5.16
N MET A 231 -11.24 -4.70 4.90
CA MET A 231 -12.22 -5.74 5.26
C MET A 231 -12.52 -5.78 6.77
N ASN A 232 -11.64 -5.18 7.59
CA ASN A 232 -11.77 -5.10 9.05
C ASN A 232 -12.77 -4.04 9.53
N ARG A 233 -13.29 -3.18 8.66
CA ARG A 233 -14.32 -2.20 9.02
C ARG A 233 -15.27 -1.98 7.86
N TRP A 234 -16.57 -1.92 8.15
CA TRP A 234 -17.62 -1.78 7.13
C TRP A 234 -17.93 -0.33 6.76
N SER A 235 -17.83 0.61 7.70
CA SER A 235 -18.20 2.01 7.49
C SER A 235 -17.02 2.94 7.62
N PHE A 236 -16.90 3.88 6.70
CA PHE A 236 -15.91 4.97 6.71
C PHE A 236 -16.52 6.31 7.14
N SER A 237 -17.86 6.40 7.19
CA SER A 237 -18.56 7.65 7.55
C SER A 237 -18.71 7.76 9.06
N SER A 238 -18.29 8.89 9.62
CA SER A 238 -18.69 9.33 10.94
C SER A 238 -20.04 10.04 10.84
N ASN A 239 -21.10 9.37 11.33
CA ASN A 239 -22.41 9.92 11.69
C ASN A 239 -22.87 11.18 10.94
N THR A 240 -23.46 11.02 9.77
CA THR A 240 -24.46 12.00 9.31
C THR A 240 -25.81 11.54 9.81
N GLN A 241 -26.33 12.17 10.86
CA GLN A 241 -27.71 12.01 11.30
C GLN A 241 -28.62 12.59 10.21
N THR A 242 -29.19 11.74 9.39
CA THR A 242 -30.20 12.12 8.40
C THR A 242 -31.52 11.41 8.70
N THR A 243 -32.57 12.19 8.71
CA THR A 243 -33.90 11.91 9.28
C THR A 243 -34.86 11.08 8.39
N ASN A 244 -34.42 10.49 7.26
CA ASN A 244 -35.27 9.67 6.38
C ASN A 244 -34.69 8.25 6.19
N GLN A 245 -35.28 7.27 6.87
CA GLN A 245 -34.60 6.01 7.22
C GLN A 245 -34.49 4.92 6.14
N SER A 246 -35.38 4.79 5.17
CA SER A 246 -35.40 3.55 4.34
C SER A 246 -34.67 3.63 3.01
N ALA A 247 -34.82 4.68 2.21
CA ALA A 247 -34.11 4.84 0.94
C ALA A 247 -32.62 5.19 1.15
N ILE A 248 -32.30 5.84 2.27
CA ILE A 248 -30.94 6.23 2.69
C ILE A 248 -30.12 4.99 3.08
N GLN A 249 -30.73 3.98 3.72
CA GLN A 249 -30.01 2.75 4.11
C GLN A 249 -29.49 1.96 2.92
N ILE A 250 -30.29 1.82 1.85
CA ILE A 250 -29.86 1.10 0.65
C ILE A 250 -28.72 1.83 -0.05
N ASN A 251 -28.81 3.16 -0.20
CA ASN A 251 -27.75 3.97 -0.80
C ASN A 251 -26.45 3.95 0.04
N GLN A 252 -26.55 3.94 1.37
CA GLN A 252 -25.40 3.80 2.26
C GLN A 252 -24.74 2.42 2.15
N LEU A 253 -25.50 1.34 2.03
CA LEU A 253 -24.94 0.01 1.84
C LEU A 253 -24.14 -0.09 0.54
N PHE A 254 -24.68 0.41 -0.58
CA PHE A 254 -23.97 0.46 -1.84
C PHE A 254 -22.74 1.36 -1.78
N SER A 255 -22.85 2.56 -1.22
CA SER A 255 -21.72 3.48 -1.04
C SER A 255 -20.62 2.84 -0.19
N ASN A 256 -20.96 2.24 0.94
CA ASN A 256 -20.00 1.55 1.79
C ASN A 256 -19.32 0.39 1.05
N PHE A 257 -20.06 -0.43 0.30
CA PHE A 257 -19.48 -1.50 -0.49
C PHE A 257 -18.47 -0.98 -1.53
N PHE A 258 -18.85 0.04 -2.31
CA PHE A 258 -17.96 0.60 -3.31
C PHE A 258 -16.74 1.31 -2.70
N ASN A 259 -16.83 1.87 -1.50
CA ASN A 259 -15.70 2.48 -0.79
C ASN A 259 -14.59 1.46 -0.45
N HIS A 260 -14.86 0.18 -0.51
CA HIS A 260 -13.84 -0.87 -0.36
C HIS A 260 -13.18 -1.27 -1.68
N ILE A 261 -13.65 -0.75 -2.82
CA ILE A 261 -13.23 -1.23 -4.14
C ILE A 261 -12.23 -0.27 -4.76
N ILE A 262 -11.17 -0.88 -5.32
CA ILE A 262 -10.23 -0.22 -6.23
C ILE A 262 -10.15 -1.03 -7.51
N ILE A 263 -10.23 -0.34 -8.63
CA ILE A 263 -10.10 -0.92 -9.96
C ILE A 263 -8.84 -0.36 -10.61
N GLY A 264 -8.01 -1.24 -11.15
CA GLY A 264 -6.82 -0.89 -11.89
C GLY A 264 -6.77 -1.57 -13.25
N THR A 265 -6.14 -0.92 -14.22
CA THR A 265 -5.91 -1.46 -15.56
C THR A 265 -4.50 -1.16 -16.02
N GLU A 266 -3.78 -2.18 -16.51
CA GLU A 266 -2.46 -2.02 -17.15
C GLU A 266 -2.59 -2.34 -18.64
N PHE A 267 -2.14 -1.43 -19.50
CA PHE A 267 -1.96 -1.62 -20.93
C PHE A 267 -0.49 -1.96 -21.20
N LEU A 268 -0.21 -3.21 -21.56
CA LEU A 268 1.11 -3.78 -21.74
C LEU A 268 1.53 -3.73 -23.23
N PHE A 269 1.79 -2.53 -23.78
CA PHE A 269 2.09 -2.35 -25.20
C PHE A 269 3.33 -3.13 -25.65
N SER A 270 4.31 -3.27 -24.78
CA SER A 270 5.48 -4.12 -25.01
C SER A 270 6.06 -4.61 -23.67
N LYS A 271 7.09 -5.46 -23.74
CA LYS A 271 7.87 -5.86 -22.55
C LYS A 271 8.59 -4.67 -21.89
N ASN A 272 8.75 -3.56 -22.64
CA ASN A 272 9.51 -2.40 -22.21
C ASN A 272 8.66 -1.16 -21.92
N PHE A 273 7.39 -1.16 -22.27
CA PHE A 273 6.51 0.00 -22.11
C PHE A 273 5.10 -0.41 -21.71
N ASN A 274 4.57 0.25 -20.70
CA ASN A 274 3.21 0.08 -20.23
C ASN A 274 2.62 1.39 -19.72
N ILE A 275 1.29 1.48 -19.77
CA ILE A 275 0.49 2.58 -19.21
C ILE A 275 -0.49 1.97 -18.23
N ARG A 276 -0.78 2.68 -17.15
CA ARG A 276 -1.63 2.23 -16.05
C ARG A 276 -2.65 3.28 -15.69
N PHE A 277 -3.82 2.82 -15.29
CA PHE A 277 -4.90 3.65 -14.76
C PHE A 277 -5.51 2.96 -13.55
N GLY A 278 -5.85 3.75 -12.55
CA GLY A 278 -6.48 3.30 -11.32
C GLY A 278 -7.62 4.21 -10.91
N TYR A 279 -8.59 3.62 -10.22
CA TYR A 279 -9.71 4.33 -9.62
C TYR A 279 -10.00 3.82 -8.22
N ASP A 280 -9.95 4.71 -7.25
CA ASP A 280 -10.23 4.47 -5.84
C ASP A 280 -11.54 5.16 -5.46
N PHE A 281 -12.57 4.37 -5.20
CA PHE A 281 -13.90 4.86 -4.84
C PHE A 281 -13.91 5.57 -3.47
N LEU A 282 -13.12 5.10 -2.49
CA LEU A 282 -13.03 5.71 -1.17
C LEU A 282 -12.45 7.12 -1.23
N SER A 283 -11.33 7.27 -1.90
CA SER A 283 -10.70 8.59 -2.11
C SER A 283 -11.63 9.52 -2.87
N ARG A 284 -12.37 9.00 -3.85
CA ARG A 284 -13.38 9.78 -4.58
C ARG A 284 -14.45 10.31 -3.67
N ASN A 285 -15.04 9.47 -2.84
CA ASN A 285 -16.18 9.83 -1.98
C ASN A 285 -15.78 10.74 -0.81
N ASN A 286 -14.60 10.50 -0.22
CA ASN A 286 -14.19 11.22 1.00
C ASN A 286 -13.49 12.56 0.72
N LEU A 287 -12.80 12.68 -0.42
CA LEU A 287 -11.90 13.81 -0.69
C LEU A 287 -12.38 14.71 -1.84
N GLN A 288 -13.52 14.40 -2.44
CA GLN A 288 -14.11 15.26 -3.46
C GLN A 288 -14.96 16.35 -2.81
N PRO A 289 -14.68 17.64 -3.07
CA PRO A 289 -15.57 18.74 -2.65
C PRO A 289 -16.90 18.66 -3.40
N GLU A 290 -18.01 18.89 -2.69
CA GLU A 290 -19.36 18.92 -3.29
C GLU A 290 -19.49 20.01 -4.38
N SER A 291 -18.78 21.13 -4.22
CA SER A 291 -18.85 22.30 -5.11
C SER A 291 -18.09 22.15 -6.43
N ARG A 292 -17.14 21.19 -6.53
CA ARG A 292 -16.31 21.04 -7.73
C ARG A 292 -16.00 19.56 -7.99
N PRO A 293 -16.66 18.92 -8.97
CA PRO A 293 -16.30 17.57 -9.40
C PRO A 293 -14.89 17.59 -10.02
N GLY A 294 -13.91 17.11 -9.27
CA GLY A 294 -12.53 16.97 -9.71
C GLY A 294 -12.20 15.56 -10.18
N THR A 295 -10.91 15.30 -10.42
CA THR A 295 -10.36 13.97 -10.75
C THR A 295 -9.84 13.21 -9.52
N THR A 296 -10.30 13.57 -8.32
CA THR A 296 -9.94 12.88 -7.06
C THR A 296 -10.29 11.41 -7.16
N GLY A 297 -9.42 10.52 -6.67
CA GLY A 297 -9.57 9.07 -6.78
C GLY A 297 -9.09 8.48 -8.11
N ILE A 298 -8.76 9.30 -9.12
CA ILE A 298 -8.15 8.84 -10.36
C ILE A 298 -6.64 8.89 -10.23
N SER A 299 -5.99 7.82 -10.67
CA SER A 299 -4.54 7.72 -10.77
C SER A 299 -4.14 7.20 -12.14
N TRP A 300 -2.94 7.57 -12.57
CA TRP A 300 -2.35 7.06 -13.80
C TRP A 300 -0.83 6.96 -13.68
N GLY A 301 -0.21 6.19 -14.56
CA GLY A 301 1.24 6.07 -14.58
C GLY A 301 1.76 5.40 -15.83
N VAL A 302 3.06 5.50 -16.00
CA VAL A 302 3.80 4.91 -17.11
C VAL A 302 5.00 4.14 -16.59
N GLY A 303 5.36 3.07 -17.28
CA GLY A 303 6.54 2.28 -16.98
C GLY A 303 7.39 2.06 -18.22
N PHE A 304 8.69 2.29 -18.07
CA PHE A 304 9.70 2.07 -19.10
C PHE A 304 10.78 1.12 -18.59
N LYS A 305 11.22 0.20 -19.46
CA LYS A 305 12.36 -0.69 -19.21
C LYS A 305 13.42 -0.48 -20.27
N VAL A 306 14.63 -0.18 -19.86
CA VAL A 306 15.81 -0.08 -20.74
C VAL A 306 16.90 -0.97 -20.17
N LYS A 307 17.19 -2.07 -20.84
CA LYS A 307 18.12 -3.10 -20.35
C LYS A 307 17.76 -3.58 -18.94
N ASN A 308 18.63 -3.32 -17.96
CA ASN A 308 18.50 -3.73 -16.56
C ASN A 308 17.88 -2.62 -15.67
N LEU A 309 17.39 -1.54 -16.26
CA LEU A 309 16.80 -0.41 -15.55
C LEU A 309 15.31 -0.33 -15.90
N LYS A 310 14.46 -0.26 -14.89
CA LYS A 310 13.04 0.11 -15.03
C LYS A 310 12.80 1.43 -14.33
N ILE A 311 12.04 2.29 -14.96
CA ILE A 311 11.61 3.58 -14.42
C ILE A 311 10.10 3.60 -14.51
N ASN A 312 9.45 3.79 -13.38
CA ASN A 312 8.01 3.97 -13.30
C ASN A 312 7.72 5.37 -12.77
N TYR A 313 6.78 6.02 -13.39
CA TYR A 313 6.21 7.28 -12.93
C TYR A 313 4.73 7.11 -12.68
N SER A 314 4.20 7.76 -11.66
CA SER A 314 2.76 7.86 -11.44
C SER A 314 2.36 9.21 -10.88
N ASN A 315 1.13 9.59 -11.20
CA ASN A 315 0.45 10.76 -10.66
C ASN A 315 -0.90 10.30 -10.09
N SER A 316 -1.14 10.65 -8.85
CA SER A 316 -2.38 10.34 -8.13
C SER A 316 -2.97 11.60 -7.54
N LYS A 317 -4.22 11.86 -7.83
CA LYS A 317 -4.91 13.03 -7.28
C LYS A 317 -5.65 12.65 -6.01
N TYR A 318 -5.02 12.94 -4.87
CA TYR A 318 -5.61 12.68 -3.55
C TYR A 318 -6.62 13.75 -3.14
N HIS A 319 -6.34 15.02 -3.45
CA HIS A 319 -7.21 16.15 -3.06
C HIS A 319 -7.29 17.15 -4.20
N PHE A 320 -8.32 18.00 -4.23
CA PHE A 320 -8.41 19.03 -5.28
C PHE A 320 -7.23 20.00 -5.25
N ALA A 321 -6.64 20.23 -4.07
CA ALA A 321 -5.53 21.15 -3.86
C ALA A 321 -4.14 20.49 -4.04
N GLY A 322 -4.05 19.16 -4.21
CA GLY A 322 -2.75 18.48 -4.27
C GLY A 322 -2.76 17.19 -5.06
N THR A 323 -1.68 16.96 -5.77
CA THR A 323 -1.36 15.71 -6.46
C THR A 323 -0.10 15.10 -5.86
N SER A 324 -0.04 13.78 -5.84
CA SER A 324 1.16 13.04 -5.46
C SER A 324 1.86 12.53 -6.71
N ASN A 325 3.14 12.83 -6.82
CA ASN A 325 3.98 12.39 -7.93
C ASN A 325 5.01 11.38 -7.42
N ASN A 326 5.00 10.19 -7.98
CA ASN A 326 5.90 9.12 -7.60
C ASN A 326 6.84 8.74 -8.74
N ILE A 327 8.11 8.55 -8.41
CA ILE A 327 9.11 7.98 -9.30
C ILE A 327 9.72 6.77 -8.62
N THR A 328 9.65 5.60 -9.27
CA THR A 328 10.30 4.38 -8.81
C THR A 328 11.32 3.93 -9.84
N ILE A 329 12.54 3.73 -9.39
CA ILE A 329 13.66 3.22 -10.20
C ILE A 329 14.01 1.84 -9.69
N ILE A 330 14.05 0.85 -10.59
CA ILE A 330 14.41 -0.54 -10.29
C ILE A 330 15.61 -0.91 -11.13
N LYS A 331 16.68 -1.33 -10.48
CA LYS A 331 17.94 -1.71 -11.12
C LYS A 331 18.29 -3.16 -10.79
N GLN A 332 18.40 -4.00 -11.82
CA GLN A 332 19.02 -5.31 -11.68
C GLN A 332 20.52 -5.13 -11.58
N LEU A 333 21.09 -5.44 -10.43
CA LEU A 333 22.53 -5.45 -10.21
C LEU A 333 23.14 -6.74 -10.74
N LYS A 334 24.43 -6.71 -11.06
CA LYS A 334 25.16 -7.94 -11.36
C LYS A 334 25.29 -8.76 -10.08
N SER A 335 25.17 -10.07 -10.19
CA SER A 335 25.48 -10.96 -9.05
C SER A 335 26.90 -10.67 -8.57
N PHE A 336 27.06 -10.39 -7.29
CA PHE A 336 28.36 -10.47 -6.64
C PHE A 336 28.70 -11.96 -6.45
N SER A 337 28.96 -12.65 -7.57
CA SER A 337 29.48 -14.01 -7.50
C SER A 337 30.86 -13.89 -6.87
N ASN A 338 31.02 -14.41 -5.67
CA ASN A 338 32.33 -14.64 -5.09
C ASN A 338 33.15 -15.51 -6.06
N LYS A 339 34.24 -14.93 -6.59
CA LYS A 339 35.30 -15.70 -7.19
C LYS A 339 35.92 -16.59 -6.14
#